data_7dca9c2b94fe42d800496728c65d49fc
#
_entry.id   7dca9c2b94fe42d800496728c65d49fc
#
_cell.length_a   1.000
_cell.length_b   1.000
_cell.length_c   1.000
_cell.angle_alpha   90.00
_cell.angle_beta   90.00
_cell.angle_gamma   90.00
#
_symmetry.space_group_name_H-M   'P 1'
#
loop_
_entity.id
_entity.type
_entity.pdbx_description
1 polymer ?
#
loop_
_entity_poly.entity_id
_entity_poly.type
_entity_poly.pdbx_seq_one_letter_code
_entity_poly.pdbx_strand_id
1 'polypeptide(L)'
;MAEEKEPLDNSRLGKSKRKLVRLQNELNEQIEKMFEHQRKTNGQPMNDKRNGHSWFRQQERLENKVHSLREEIKQQEKQVEKLERQEELKEMGYNKYGGLDMTIENIPIIKEEIERFEKGESTFSAATIRKYQRKLETLEQLKERSEKGKENILPEVQAIIDSGRVTQWKKNPTIYFLKGYRKVALELDRKSVV
;
A
#
# COMPACT_ATOMS: atom_id res chain seq x y z
N MET A 1 2.46 30.85 15.22
CA MET A 1 1.71 30.12 14.17
C MET A 1 1.93 28.65 14.46
N ALA A 2 0.91 27.91 14.80
CA ALA A 2 1.00 26.46 15.00
C ALA A 2 1.08 25.82 13.62
N GLU A 3 2.17 25.11 13.33
CA GLU A 3 2.26 24.25 12.15
C GLU A 3 1.14 23.19 12.28
N GLU A 4 0.14 23.26 11.43
CA GLU A 4 -0.81 22.15 11.24
C GLU A 4 0.00 20.93 10.81
N LYS A 5 0.18 19.99 11.74
CA LYS A 5 0.78 18.70 11.39
C LYS A 5 -0.16 17.99 10.44
N GLU A 6 0.26 17.82 9.20
CA GLU A 6 -0.45 16.98 8.23
C GLU A 6 -0.82 15.62 8.86
N PRO A 7 -2.05 15.13 8.61
CA PRO A 7 -2.49 13.87 9.17
C PRO A 7 -1.54 12.76 8.74
N LEU A 8 -1.00 12.03 9.74
CA LEU A 8 -0.07 10.93 9.51
C LEU A 8 -0.70 9.89 8.58
N ASP A 9 -0.12 9.71 7.40
CA ASP A 9 -0.51 8.63 6.49
C ASP A 9 -0.26 7.27 7.14
N ASN A 10 -1.36 6.62 7.57
CA ASN A 10 -1.35 5.31 8.21
C ASN A 10 -1.40 4.14 7.20
N SER A 11 -1.32 4.43 5.91
CA SER A 11 -1.20 3.41 4.86
C SER A 11 0.04 2.53 5.07
N ARG A 12 0.07 1.41 4.38
CA ARG A 12 1.25 0.53 4.37
C ARG A 12 2.47 1.24 3.75
N LEU A 13 2.26 2.05 2.72
CA LEU A 13 3.30 2.86 2.09
C LEU A 13 3.82 3.93 3.04
N GLY A 14 2.93 4.71 3.68
CA GLY A 14 3.30 5.74 4.64
C GLY A 14 4.12 5.20 5.81
N LYS A 15 3.74 4.03 6.36
CA LYS A 15 4.53 3.34 7.40
C LYS A 15 5.91 2.92 6.90
N SER A 16 6.00 2.44 5.67
CA SER A 16 7.26 2.00 5.05
C SER A 16 8.21 3.18 4.80
N LYS A 17 7.69 4.31 4.32
CA LYS A 17 8.44 5.57 4.14
C LYS A 17 8.98 6.12 5.47
N ARG A 18 8.15 6.15 6.52
CA ARG A 18 8.61 6.58 7.86
C ARG A 18 9.72 5.68 8.42
N LYS A 19 9.62 4.36 8.19
CA LYS A 19 10.69 3.44 8.58
C LYS A 19 11.99 3.76 7.84
N LEU A 20 11.93 4.06 6.54
CA LEU A 20 13.09 4.44 5.73
C LEU A 20 13.77 5.70 6.31
N VAL A 21 13.00 6.75 6.57
CA VAL A 21 13.50 8.00 7.17
C VAL A 21 14.18 7.73 8.53
N ARG A 22 13.56 6.89 9.38
CA ARG A 22 14.15 6.52 10.67
C ARG A 22 15.50 5.82 10.51
N LEU A 23 15.62 4.88 9.56
CA LEU A 23 16.86 4.16 9.29
C LEU A 23 17.96 5.10 8.76
N GLN A 24 17.60 6.06 7.90
CA GLN A 24 18.51 7.08 7.39
C GLN A 24 19.04 7.98 8.52
N ASN A 25 18.17 8.40 9.44
CA ASN A 25 18.58 9.18 10.61
C ASN A 25 19.49 8.37 11.53
N GLU A 26 19.17 7.10 11.80
CA GLU A 26 20.03 6.20 12.59
C GLU A 26 21.40 6.00 11.93
N LEU A 27 21.45 5.86 10.59
CA LEU A 27 22.71 5.79 9.86
C LEU A 27 23.56 7.04 10.06
N ASN A 28 22.96 8.22 9.93
CA ASN A 28 23.67 9.49 10.13
C ASN A 28 24.23 9.61 11.55
N GLU A 29 23.45 9.23 12.56
CA GLU A 29 23.92 9.19 13.95
C GLU A 29 25.10 8.21 14.17
N GLN A 30 25.04 7.03 13.54
CA GLN A 30 26.14 6.07 13.64
C GLN A 30 27.40 6.54 12.91
N ILE A 31 27.26 7.19 11.78
CA ILE A 31 28.39 7.80 11.06
C ILE A 31 29.04 8.90 11.93
N GLU A 32 28.24 9.74 12.57
CA GLU A 32 28.76 10.78 13.46
C GLU A 32 29.54 10.20 14.68
N LYS A 33 28.98 9.14 15.30
CA LYS A 33 29.66 8.40 16.37
C LYS A 33 30.99 7.79 15.89
N MET A 34 31.05 7.32 14.65
CA MET A 34 32.28 6.79 14.05
C MET A 34 33.33 7.91 13.89
N PHE A 35 32.91 9.08 13.40
CA PHE A 35 33.79 10.24 13.30
C PHE A 35 34.26 10.77 14.67
N GLU A 36 33.35 10.82 15.65
CA GLU A 36 33.73 11.19 17.02
C GLU A 36 34.76 10.22 17.62
N HIS A 37 34.61 8.90 17.34
CA HIS A 37 35.59 7.91 17.80
C HIS A 37 36.94 8.13 17.16
N GLN A 38 37.03 8.46 15.87
CA GLN A 38 38.26 8.78 15.16
C GLN A 38 38.86 10.10 15.63
N ARG A 39 38.08 11.14 15.90
CA ARG A 39 38.52 12.43 16.43
C ARG A 39 39.27 12.31 17.76
N LYS A 40 38.90 11.35 18.63
CA LYS A 40 39.58 11.11 19.91
C LYS A 40 41.06 10.76 19.77
N THR A 41 41.49 10.31 18.62
CA THR A 41 42.86 9.95 18.30
C THR A 41 43.47 10.86 17.24
N ASN A 42 42.80 11.98 16.88
CA ASN A 42 43.17 12.84 15.76
C ASN A 42 43.39 12.07 14.45
N GLY A 43 42.59 11.00 14.24
CA GLY A 43 42.67 10.13 13.07
C GLY A 43 43.90 9.21 13.03
N GLN A 44 44.72 9.22 14.06
CA GLN A 44 45.91 8.36 14.13
C GLN A 44 45.52 6.94 14.59
N PRO A 45 46.01 5.87 13.94
CA PRO A 45 45.82 4.52 14.42
C PRO A 45 46.55 4.31 15.76
N MET A 46 45.88 3.56 16.66
CA MET A 46 46.39 3.28 18.01
C MET A 46 47.28 2.01 18.06
N ASN A 47 48.04 1.74 17.00
CA ASN A 47 48.79 0.48 16.83
C ASN A 47 49.80 0.20 17.97
N ASP A 48 50.46 1.24 18.46
CA ASP A 48 51.53 1.13 19.46
C ASP A 48 51.07 1.43 20.89
N LYS A 49 49.74 1.57 21.09
CA LYS A 49 49.17 1.91 22.39
C LYS A 49 48.61 0.68 23.10
N ARG A 50 48.80 0.63 24.42
CA ARG A 50 48.28 -0.42 25.30
C ARG A 50 46.80 -0.67 25.12
N ASN A 51 46.02 0.34 24.77
CA ASN A 51 44.56 0.27 24.55
C ASN A 51 44.16 0.11 23.06
N GLY A 52 45.09 -0.10 22.15
CA GLY A 52 44.87 -0.20 20.73
C GLY A 52 43.81 -1.26 20.35
N HIS A 53 43.89 -2.44 20.97
CA HIS A 53 42.90 -3.50 20.73
C HIS A 53 41.46 -3.11 21.11
N SER A 54 41.28 -2.32 22.15
CA SER A 54 39.95 -1.84 22.54
C SER A 54 39.41 -0.83 21.54
N TRP A 55 40.29 0.07 21.08
CA TRP A 55 39.98 1.09 20.09
C TRP A 55 39.54 0.43 18.75
N PHE A 56 40.36 -0.51 18.24
CA PHE A 56 40.05 -1.21 16.99
C PHE A 56 38.74 -2.01 17.05
N ARG A 57 38.51 -2.72 18.16
CA ARG A 57 37.24 -3.44 18.37
C ARG A 57 36.02 -2.51 18.37
N GLN A 58 36.15 -1.31 18.92
CA GLN A 58 35.09 -0.32 18.92
C GLN A 58 34.88 0.25 17.52
N GLN A 59 35.95 0.56 16.80
CA GLN A 59 35.90 1.00 15.41
C GLN A 59 35.22 -0.03 14.53
N GLU A 60 35.60 -1.28 14.60
CA GLU A 60 34.99 -2.39 13.86
C GLU A 60 33.48 -2.55 14.15
N ARG A 61 33.07 -2.41 15.42
CA ARG A 61 31.64 -2.44 15.79
C ARG A 61 30.86 -1.30 15.15
N LEU A 62 31.40 -0.10 15.12
CA LEU A 62 30.76 1.05 14.50
C LEU A 62 30.65 0.88 12.98
N GLU A 63 31.74 0.41 12.34
CA GLU A 63 31.76 0.12 10.90
C GLU A 63 30.75 -0.97 10.52
N ASN A 64 30.72 -2.07 11.28
CA ASN A 64 29.76 -3.15 11.06
C ASN A 64 28.31 -2.67 11.23
N LYS A 65 28.03 -1.79 12.20
CA LYS A 65 26.70 -1.21 12.37
C LYS A 65 26.32 -0.31 11.21
N VAL A 66 27.24 0.54 10.73
CA VAL A 66 27.05 1.38 9.55
C VAL A 66 26.77 0.51 8.30
N HIS A 67 27.54 -0.56 8.13
CA HIS A 67 27.33 -1.48 7.03
C HIS A 67 25.94 -2.17 7.09
N SER A 68 25.57 -2.68 8.26
CA SER A 68 24.23 -3.29 8.48
C SER A 68 23.10 -2.31 8.17
N LEU A 69 23.19 -1.06 8.65
CA LEU A 69 22.17 -0.05 8.39
C LEU A 69 22.05 0.31 6.90
N ARG A 70 23.18 0.36 6.17
CA ARG A 70 23.15 0.57 4.71
C ARG A 70 22.41 -0.55 3.98
N GLU A 71 22.64 -1.79 4.36
CA GLU A 71 21.93 -2.93 3.78
C GLU A 71 20.43 -2.91 4.15
N GLU A 72 20.08 -2.56 5.39
CA GLU A 72 18.70 -2.41 5.82
C GLU A 72 17.98 -1.29 5.05
N ILE A 73 18.64 -0.15 4.82
CA ILE A 73 18.10 0.97 4.02
C ILE A 73 17.84 0.49 2.59
N LYS A 74 18.80 -0.16 1.95
CA LYS A 74 18.65 -0.69 0.60
C LYS A 74 17.49 -1.68 0.45
N GLN A 75 17.28 -2.54 1.45
CA GLN A 75 16.12 -3.43 1.47
C GLN A 75 14.80 -2.67 1.67
N GLN A 76 14.84 -1.65 2.52
CA GLN A 76 13.66 -0.81 2.78
C GLN A 76 13.30 0.06 1.57
N GLU A 77 14.27 0.58 0.82
CA GLU A 77 14.06 1.30 -0.44
C GLU A 77 13.35 0.43 -1.48
N LYS A 78 13.83 -0.80 -1.69
CA LYS A 78 13.17 -1.77 -2.58
C LYS A 78 11.73 -2.07 -2.14
N GLN A 79 11.49 -2.10 -0.83
CA GLN A 79 10.15 -2.32 -0.30
C GLN A 79 9.23 -1.11 -0.55
N VAL A 80 9.73 0.11 -0.41
CA VAL A 80 9.00 1.35 -0.72
C VAL A 80 8.67 1.39 -2.21
N GLU A 81 9.65 1.21 -3.09
CA GLU A 81 9.46 1.18 -4.54
C GLU A 81 8.40 0.15 -4.98
N LYS A 82 8.45 -1.06 -4.39
CA LYS A 82 7.44 -2.08 -4.65
C LYS A 82 6.03 -1.64 -4.23
N LEU A 83 5.89 -0.96 -3.10
CA LEU A 83 4.60 -0.48 -2.62
C LEU A 83 4.08 0.69 -3.46
N GLU A 84 4.95 1.61 -3.87
CA GLU A 84 4.62 2.71 -4.78
C GLU A 84 4.09 2.16 -6.11
N ARG A 85 4.82 1.24 -6.71
CA ARG A 85 4.36 0.58 -7.95
C ARG A 85 3.02 -0.14 -7.78
N GLN A 86 2.76 -0.73 -6.60
CA GLN A 86 1.46 -1.37 -6.33
C GLN A 86 0.33 -0.35 -6.20
N GLU A 87 0.59 0.84 -5.65
CA GLU A 87 -0.39 1.91 -5.57
C GLU A 87 -0.67 2.52 -6.96
N GLU A 88 0.36 2.78 -7.75
CA GLU A 88 0.21 3.23 -9.15
C GLU A 88 -0.62 2.25 -9.98
N LEU A 89 -0.30 0.95 -9.92
CA LEU A 89 -1.09 -0.07 -10.62
C LEU A 89 -2.55 -0.08 -10.18
N LYS A 90 -2.80 0.12 -8.89
CA LYS A 90 -4.15 0.16 -8.34
C LYS A 90 -4.93 1.39 -8.81
N GLU A 91 -4.28 2.56 -8.90
CA GLU A 91 -4.87 3.78 -9.45
C GLU A 91 -5.22 3.62 -10.92
N MET A 92 -4.40 2.91 -11.68
CA MET A 92 -4.67 2.55 -13.08
C MET A 92 -5.73 1.42 -13.25
N GLY A 93 -6.33 0.93 -12.15
CA GLY A 93 -7.32 -0.14 -12.19
C GLY A 93 -6.75 -1.56 -12.27
N TYR A 94 -5.44 -1.72 -12.12
CA TYR A 94 -4.78 -3.03 -12.10
C TYR A 94 -4.63 -3.57 -10.67
N ASN A 95 -4.64 -4.88 -10.55
CA ASN A 95 -4.30 -5.55 -9.30
C ASN A 95 -2.76 -5.69 -9.17
N LYS A 96 -2.31 -6.08 -7.98
CA LYS A 96 -0.88 -6.24 -7.67
C LYS A 96 -0.11 -7.25 -8.54
N TYR A 97 -0.79 -8.03 -9.36
CA TYR A 97 -0.22 -9.02 -10.27
C TYR A 97 -0.25 -8.57 -11.73
N GLY A 98 -0.68 -7.33 -12.00
CA GLY A 98 -0.76 -6.76 -13.34
C GLY A 98 -2.00 -7.13 -14.14
N GLY A 99 -2.97 -7.87 -13.56
CA GLY A 99 -4.28 -8.08 -14.16
C GLY A 99 -5.24 -6.94 -13.79
N LEU A 100 -6.29 -6.73 -14.58
CA LEU A 100 -7.33 -5.77 -14.24
C LEU A 100 -8.10 -6.18 -12.98
N ASP A 101 -8.39 -5.24 -12.09
CA ASP A 101 -9.23 -5.51 -10.92
C ASP A 101 -10.71 -5.47 -11.34
N MET A 102 -11.42 -6.57 -11.06
CA MET A 102 -12.81 -6.79 -11.47
C MET A 102 -13.76 -6.09 -10.50
N THR A 103 -13.84 -4.76 -10.63
CA THR A 103 -14.73 -3.88 -9.87
C THR A 103 -15.66 -3.12 -10.80
N ILE A 104 -16.77 -2.63 -10.28
CA ILE A 104 -17.73 -1.82 -11.07
C ILE A 104 -17.06 -0.52 -11.54
N GLU A 105 -16.17 0.05 -10.74
CA GLU A 105 -15.42 1.26 -11.08
C GLU A 105 -14.56 1.06 -12.33
N ASN A 106 -14.06 -0.16 -12.55
CA ASN A 106 -13.17 -0.51 -13.65
C ASN A 106 -13.87 -1.00 -14.92
N ILE A 107 -15.21 -1.01 -14.98
CA ILE A 107 -15.95 -1.40 -16.18
C ILE A 107 -15.46 -0.67 -17.43
N PRO A 108 -15.24 0.67 -17.43
CA PRO A 108 -14.73 1.37 -18.60
C PRO A 108 -13.35 0.86 -19.05
N ILE A 109 -12.42 0.65 -18.11
CA ILE A 109 -11.07 0.17 -18.38
C ILE A 109 -11.09 -1.26 -18.94
N ILE A 110 -11.98 -2.11 -18.41
CA ILE A 110 -12.16 -3.50 -18.90
C ILE A 110 -12.67 -3.49 -20.34
N LYS A 111 -13.62 -2.62 -20.68
CA LYS A 111 -14.15 -2.47 -22.04
C LYS A 111 -13.05 -1.99 -23.00
N GLU A 112 -12.33 -0.95 -22.62
CA GLU A 112 -11.22 -0.43 -23.41
C GLU A 112 -10.18 -1.50 -23.71
N GLU A 113 -9.81 -2.31 -22.70
CA GLU A 113 -8.83 -3.37 -22.88
C GLU A 113 -9.32 -4.50 -23.79
N ILE A 114 -10.61 -4.82 -23.78
CA ILE A 114 -11.23 -5.77 -24.71
C ILE A 114 -11.17 -5.22 -26.14
N GLU A 115 -11.48 -3.94 -26.35
CA GLU A 115 -11.38 -3.27 -27.64
C GLU A 115 -9.93 -3.20 -28.16
N ARG A 116 -8.97 -2.93 -27.27
CA ARG A 116 -7.54 -2.96 -27.62
C ARG A 116 -7.08 -4.35 -28.03
N PHE A 117 -7.62 -5.40 -27.41
CA PHE A 117 -7.34 -6.77 -27.83
C PHE A 117 -7.88 -7.06 -29.22
N GLU A 118 -9.08 -6.62 -29.56
CA GLU A 118 -9.67 -6.77 -30.88
C GLU A 118 -8.87 -6.06 -31.97
N LYS A 119 -8.22 -4.94 -31.62
CA LYS A 119 -7.29 -4.19 -32.48
C LYS A 119 -5.88 -4.80 -32.55
N GLY A 120 -5.60 -5.84 -31.75
CA GLY A 120 -4.27 -6.49 -31.69
C GLY A 120 -3.23 -5.70 -30.87
N GLU A 121 -3.65 -4.72 -30.07
CA GLU A 121 -2.78 -3.82 -29.28
C GLU A 121 -2.64 -4.27 -27.81
N SER A 122 -3.41 -5.26 -27.37
CA SER A 122 -3.39 -5.72 -25.99
C SER A 122 -2.25 -6.70 -25.72
N THR A 123 -1.68 -6.62 -24.53
CA THR A 123 -0.66 -7.55 -24.02
C THR A 123 -1.26 -8.79 -23.37
N PHE A 124 -2.56 -8.83 -23.16
CA PHE A 124 -3.25 -9.95 -22.52
C PHE A 124 -3.52 -11.10 -23.49
N SER A 125 -3.50 -12.33 -22.97
CA SER A 125 -3.85 -13.51 -23.75
C SER A 125 -5.35 -13.59 -24.05
N ALA A 126 -5.72 -14.25 -25.15
CA ALA A 126 -7.11 -14.49 -25.51
C ALA A 126 -7.93 -15.20 -24.38
N ALA A 127 -7.28 -16.08 -23.60
CA ALA A 127 -7.91 -16.73 -22.46
C ALA A 127 -8.25 -15.74 -21.33
N THR A 128 -7.38 -14.74 -21.12
CA THR A 128 -7.60 -13.67 -20.13
C THR A 128 -8.74 -12.75 -20.57
N ILE A 129 -8.78 -12.36 -21.83
CA ILE A 129 -9.84 -11.52 -22.40
C ILE A 129 -11.22 -12.20 -22.32
N ARG A 130 -11.30 -13.49 -22.62
CA ARG A 130 -12.56 -14.25 -22.42
C ARG A 130 -13.06 -14.26 -20.98
N LYS A 131 -12.13 -14.29 -20.01
CA LYS A 131 -12.50 -14.13 -18.58
C LYS A 131 -13.01 -12.72 -18.28
N TYR A 132 -12.40 -11.71 -18.88
CA TYR A 132 -12.81 -10.32 -18.72
C TYR A 132 -14.21 -10.09 -19.30
N GLN A 133 -14.50 -10.60 -20.50
CA GLN A 133 -15.82 -10.53 -21.12
C GLN A 133 -16.91 -11.16 -20.23
N ARG A 134 -16.71 -12.39 -19.75
CA ARG A 134 -17.65 -13.05 -18.83
C ARG A 134 -17.87 -12.28 -17.52
N LYS A 135 -16.80 -11.71 -16.98
CA LYS A 135 -16.87 -10.91 -15.75
C LYS A 135 -17.52 -9.56 -15.97
N LEU A 136 -17.32 -8.95 -17.13
CA LEU A 136 -17.94 -7.69 -17.52
C LEU A 136 -19.46 -7.80 -17.47
N GLU A 137 -20.05 -8.84 -18.06
CA GLU A 137 -21.51 -9.10 -18.00
C GLU A 137 -22.01 -9.17 -16.56
N THR A 138 -21.26 -9.88 -15.68
CA THR A 138 -21.60 -9.99 -14.26
C THR A 138 -21.51 -8.63 -13.55
N LEU A 139 -20.48 -7.83 -13.86
CA LEU A 139 -20.27 -6.52 -13.25
C LEU A 139 -21.34 -5.50 -13.70
N GLU A 140 -21.75 -5.55 -14.95
CA GLU A 140 -22.84 -4.70 -15.48
C GLU A 140 -24.18 -5.03 -14.81
N GLN A 141 -24.50 -6.32 -14.64
CA GLN A 141 -25.69 -6.73 -13.89
C GLN A 141 -25.62 -6.28 -12.42
N LEU A 142 -24.44 -6.38 -11.78
CA LEU A 142 -24.25 -5.91 -10.41
C LEU A 142 -24.36 -4.39 -10.30
N LYS A 143 -23.85 -3.65 -11.28
CA LYS A 143 -23.99 -2.20 -11.37
C LYS A 143 -25.46 -1.82 -11.45
N GLU A 144 -26.19 -2.40 -12.37
CA GLU A 144 -27.63 -2.16 -12.55
C GLU A 144 -28.45 -2.48 -11.29
N ARG A 145 -28.16 -3.62 -10.63
CA ARG A 145 -28.79 -3.98 -9.35
C ARG A 145 -28.47 -2.97 -8.24
N SER A 146 -27.22 -2.50 -8.19
CA SER A 146 -26.79 -1.52 -7.20
C SER A 146 -27.46 -0.16 -7.41
N GLU A 147 -27.60 0.29 -8.65
CA GLU A 147 -28.28 1.54 -8.99
C GLU A 147 -29.78 1.45 -8.63
N LYS A 148 -30.46 0.38 -9.03
CA LYS A 148 -31.84 0.13 -8.62
C LYS A 148 -32.04 -0.04 -7.11
N GLY A 149 -31.02 -0.56 -6.40
CA GLY A 149 -31.03 -0.66 -4.95
C GLY A 149 -30.92 0.69 -4.26
N LYS A 150 -30.10 1.60 -4.80
CA LYS A 150 -29.92 2.95 -4.24
C LYS A 150 -31.18 3.82 -4.35
N GLU A 151 -31.97 3.64 -5.39
CA GLU A 151 -33.23 4.39 -5.58
C GLU A 151 -34.32 4.06 -4.55
N ASN A 152 -34.20 2.92 -3.86
CA ASN A 152 -35.23 2.40 -2.94
C ASN A 152 -34.69 2.18 -1.51
N ILE A 153 -33.61 2.88 -1.11
CA ILE A 153 -33.06 2.75 0.25
C ILE A 153 -33.99 3.46 1.25
N LEU A 154 -34.38 2.74 2.31
CA LEU A 154 -35.13 3.33 3.41
C LEU A 154 -34.29 4.39 4.13
N PRO A 155 -34.86 5.51 4.58
CA PRO A 155 -34.14 6.59 5.27
C PRO A 155 -33.33 6.10 6.47
N GLU A 156 -33.82 5.11 7.19
CA GLU A 156 -33.15 4.49 8.34
C GLU A 156 -31.85 3.76 7.95
N VAL A 157 -31.89 3.05 6.81
CA VAL A 157 -30.72 2.34 6.27
C VAL A 157 -29.69 3.34 5.72
N GLN A 158 -30.15 4.41 5.07
CA GLN A 158 -29.29 5.49 4.62
C GLN A 158 -28.58 6.15 5.80
N ALA A 159 -29.27 6.40 6.90
CA ALA A 159 -28.65 6.96 8.12
C ALA A 159 -27.55 6.04 8.69
N ILE A 160 -27.70 4.71 8.60
CA ILE A 160 -26.66 3.76 9.02
C ILE A 160 -25.44 3.84 8.09
N ILE A 161 -25.65 3.97 6.78
CA ILE A 161 -24.58 4.13 5.80
C ILE A 161 -23.82 5.42 6.05
N ASP A 162 -24.53 6.54 6.23
CA ASP A 162 -23.98 7.87 6.43
C ASP A 162 -23.26 8.00 7.80
N SER A 163 -23.68 7.23 8.79
CA SER A 163 -22.99 7.17 10.09
C SER A 163 -21.57 6.60 10.00
N GLY A 164 -21.16 6.06 8.86
CA GLY A 164 -19.87 5.46 8.65
C GLY A 164 -19.60 4.18 9.43
N ARG A 165 -20.63 3.58 10.07
CA ARG A 165 -20.53 2.31 10.81
C ARG A 165 -20.37 1.11 9.89
N VAL A 166 -20.73 1.24 8.64
CA VAL A 166 -20.62 0.19 7.62
C VAL A 166 -19.67 0.62 6.50
N THR A 167 -19.09 -0.36 5.81
CA THR A 167 -18.22 -0.14 4.65
C THR A 167 -18.74 -0.96 3.49
N GLN A 168 -19.02 -0.31 2.36
CA GLN A 168 -19.51 -0.96 1.16
C GLN A 168 -18.41 -1.85 0.54
N TRP A 169 -18.79 -3.04 0.10
CA TRP A 169 -17.87 -3.93 -0.58
C TRP A 169 -17.70 -3.55 -2.06
N LYS A 170 -16.47 -3.19 -2.46
CA LYS A 170 -16.16 -2.73 -3.83
C LYS A 170 -16.50 -3.73 -4.93
N LYS A 171 -16.44 -5.04 -4.66
CA LYS A 171 -16.75 -6.09 -5.65
C LYS A 171 -18.23 -6.42 -5.77
N ASN A 172 -18.99 -6.14 -4.74
CA ASN A 172 -20.45 -6.27 -4.74
C ASN A 172 -21.06 -5.14 -3.90
N PRO A 173 -21.49 -4.05 -4.51
CA PRO A 173 -21.94 -2.86 -3.79
C PRO A 173 -23.32 -3.01 -3.13
N THR A 174 -23.99 -4.15 -3.26
CA THR A 174 -25.18 -4.47 -2.45
C THR A 174 -24.82 -4.98 -1.06
N ILE A 175 -23.53 -5.29 -0.81
CA ILE A 175 -23.03 -5.85 0.45
C ILE A 175 -22.27 -4.77 1.23
N TYR A 176 -22.60 -4.66 2.51
CA TYR A 176 -21.97 -3.76 3.48
C TYR A 176 -21.40 -4.56 4.64
N PHE A 177 -20.17 -4.25 5.05
CA PHE A 177 -19.52 -4.84 6.21
C PHE A 177 -19.62 -3.92 7.41
N LEU A 178 -20.01 -4.45 8.56
CA LEU A 178 -20.06 -3.71 9.81
C LEU A 178 -18.64 -3.51 10.36
N LYS A 179 -18.25 -2.26 10.62
CA LYS A 179 -16.94 -1.95 11.21
C LYS A 179 -16.84 -2.53 12.62
N GLY A 180 -15.69 -3.15 12.91
CA GLY A 180 -15.45 -3.81 14.20
C GLY A 180 -15.85 -5.29 14.24
N TYR A 181 -16.58 -5.80 13.25
CA TYR A 181 -17.02 -7.19 13.19
C TYR A 181 -16.50 -7.86 11.91
N ARG A 182 -15.59 -8.82 12.05
CA ARG A 182 -14.87 -9.43 10.90
C ARG A 182 -15.73 -10.26 9.94
N LYS A 183 -16.92 -10.70 10.35
CA LYS A 183 -17.73 -11.68 9.59
C LYS A 183 -19.19 -11.26 9.40
N VAL A 184 -19.54 -10.04 9.75
CA VAL A 184 -20.91 -9.57 9.62
C VAL A 184 -21.02 -8.76 8.33
N ALA A 185 -21.75 -9.31 7.36
CA ALA A 185 -22.11 -8.65 6.12
C ALA A 185 -23.62 -8.42 6.10
N LEU A 186 -24.03 -7.24 5.69
CA LEU A 186 -25.42 -6.84 5.49
C LEU A 186 -25.64 -6.73 3.98
N GLU A 187 -26.66 -7.39 3.46
CA GLU A 187 -27.06 -7.28 2.06
C GLU A 187 -28.28 -6.37 1.95
N LEU A 188 -28.21 -5.40 1.04
CA LEU A 188 -29.37 -4.60 0.67
C LEU A 188 -30.30 -5.48 -0.19
N ASP A 189 -31.28 -6.12 0.44
CA ASP A 189 -32.33 -6.90 -0.25
C ASP A 189 -33.59 -6.06 -0.38
N ARG A 190 -34.27 -6.25 -1.52
CA ARG A 190 -35.58 -5.64 -1.82
C ARG A 190 -36.70 -6.12 -0.92
N LYS A 191 -36.49 -7.17 -0.12
CA LYS A 191 -37.51 -7.82 0.69
C LYS A 191 -37.63 -7.32 2.12
N SER A 192 -36.79 -6.35 2.53
CA SER A 192 -36.90 -5.75 3.85
C SER A 192 -37.92 -4.61 3.91
N VAL A 193 -39.06 -4.83 3.28
CA VAL A 193 -40.26 -4.01 3.44
C VAL A 193 -41.33 -4.94 4.01
N VAL A 194 -41.30 -5.12 5.32
CA VAL A 194 -42.47 -5.44 6.14
C VAL A 194 -42.35 -4.63 7.40
#